data_81cbb8e91f0506d0cd36b8d248ff0a53
#
_entry.id   81cbb8e91f0506d0cd36b8d248ff0a53
#
_cell.length_a   1.000
_cell.length_b   1.000
_cell.length_c   1.000
_cell.angle_alpha   90.00
_cell.angle_beta   90.00
_cell.angle_gamma   90.00
#
_symmetry.space_group_name_H-M   'P 1'
#
loop_
_entity.id
_entity.type
_entity.pdbx_description
1 polymer ?
#
loop_
_entity_poly.entity_id
_entity_poly.type
_entity_poly.pdbx_seq_one_letter_code
_entity_poly.pdbx_strand_id
1 'polypeptide(L)'
;MPDLYDYNTLMCRLKAAQIRNKELESGERYIRLKKIHEKDCKSYENRIVKLMDELSAAHKETIHVRNYWFQVLEDMLKEMEDMQKRADQELRDMEARALRAESQRDQALDKIKELRIQFYEIAVKLEKEQEKNLKLRAQINRDHENSSIPSSKMIRRKKIANSREKTGRRPGAQPGHPGYHRKKQKPTIPPVLLPPPEAVLEDTDFKKTSKTIVKQLVSIRMMLDVTEYHADVYYNAKTGERIHAAFPDGVVNEVNYDGSIRAFLFLLNHDCCTSIDKSRKFLSDLTGGKLNISKGMISQLSREFALKTEAERRSAYADMLLSPVMHTDCTNGRVNGRNCQIYVCATPDGKALYFARKKKGHEGVRDTVTEDYQRILVHDHDRTFYHYGTDHQECLAHVLRYLKDSIENEPDRRWNKEMRSLIQEMIHYRNCLPQGAPPDD
;
A
#
# COMPACT_ATOMS: atom_id res chain seq x y z
N MET A 1 -29.10 21.65 2.36
CA MET A 1 -28.45 20.33 2.57
C MET A 1 -29.40 19.30 2.01
N PRO A 2 -29.08 18.60 0.91
CA PRO A 2 -29.84 17.42 0.55
C PRO A 2 -29.53 16.36 1.60
N ASP A 3 -30.56 15.71 2.07
CA ASP A 3 -30.61 14.91 3.29
C ASP A 3 -29.53 13.81 3.37
N LEU A 4 -28.60 13.95 4.33
CA LEU A 4 -27.81 12.82 4.86
C LEU A 4 -28.72 11.63 5.24
N TYR A 5 -30.00 11.90 5.46
CA TYR A 5 -31.05 10.94 5.75
C TYR A 5 -31.32 9.96 4.60
N ASP A 6 -31.15 10.41 3.35
CA ASP A 6 -31.45 9.57 2.18
C ASP A 6 -30.29 8.61 1.88
N TYR A 7 -29.04 9.00 2.11
CA TYR A 7 -27.89 8.14 2.00
C TYR A 7 -27.88 7.01 3.06
N ASN A 8 -28.17 7.36 4.30
CA ASN A 8 -28.26 6.38 5.38
C ASN A 8 -29.42 5.42 5.18
N THR A 9 -30.54 5.88 4.66
CA THR A 9 -31.71 5.07 4.32
C THR A 9 -31.39 4.10 3.17
N LEU A 10 -30.61 4.53 2.16
CA LEU A 10 -30.17 3.69 1.05
C LEU A 10 -29.18 2.62 1.52
N MET A 11 -28.25 2.97 2.38
CA MET A 11 -27.30 2.05 2.99
C MET A 11 -27.98 1.00 3.89
N CYS A 12 -28.98 1.40 4.65
CA CYS A 12 -29.80 0.46 5.43
C CYS A 12 -30.58 -0.51 4.55
N ARG A 13 -31.11 -0.04 3.41
CA ARG A 13 -31.82 -0.89 2.44
C ARG A 13 -30.87 -1.85 1.71
N LEU A 14 -29.64 -1.41 1.38
CA LEU A 14 -28.61 -2.27 0.80
C LEU A 14 -28.21 -3.39 1.77
N LYS A 15 -28.03 -3.06 3.04
CA LYS A 15 -27.75 -4.04 4.09
C LYS A 15 -28.89 -5.05 4.27
N ALA A 16 -30.12 -4.58 4.27
CA ALA A 16 -31.32 -5.46 4.37
C ALA A 16 -31.47 -6.39 3.15
N ALA A 17 -31.04 -5.96 1.97
CA ALA A 17 -31.01 -6.79 0.77
C ALA A 17 -29.93 -7.87 0.85
N GLN A 18 -28.76 -7.54 1.41
CA GLN A 18 -27.66 -8.48 1.64
C GLN A 18 -28.01 -9.57 2.68
N ILE A 19 -28.80 -9.24 3.72
CA ILE A 19 -29.29 -10.21 4.72
C ILE A 19 -30.28 -11.19 4.09
N ARG A 20 -31.25 -10.69 3.34
CA ARG A 20 -32.24 -11.55 2.64
C ARG A 20 -31.60 -12.54 1.66
N ASN A 21 -30.43 -12.19 1.11
CA ASN A 21 -29.70 -13.07 0.21
C ASN A 21 -29.16 -14.31 0.92
N LYS A 22 -28.76 -14.18 2.19
CA LYS A 22 -28.21 -15.25 3.02
C LYS A 22 -29.26 -16.29 3.42
N GLU A 23 -30.50 -15.86 3.58
CA GLU A 23 -31.62 -16.75 3.92
C GLU A 23 -32.12 -17.63 2.76
N LEU A 24 -31.60 -17.37 1.55
CA LEU A 24 -32.09 -17.98 0.30
C LEU A 24 -31.10 -18.98 -0.31
N GLU A 25 -30.00 -19.31 0.38
CA GLU A 25 -28.93 -20.19 -0.14
C GLU A 25 -29.27 -21.70 -0.20
N SER A 26 -30.52 -22.11 -0.01
CA SER A 26 -30.89 -23.53 0.03
C SER A 26 -31.82 -23.99 -1.10
N GLY A 27 -31.56 -23.68 -2.35
CA GLY A 27 -32.31 -24.33 -3.43
C GLY A 27 -32.67 -23.44 -4.65
N GLU A 28 -33.53 -23.93 -5.54
CA GLU A 28 -33.94 -23.24 -6.78
C GLU A 28 -34.54 -21.84 -6.57
N ARG A 29 -35.16 -21.62 -5.42
CA ARG A 29 -35.67 -20.29 -5.02
C ARG A 29 -34.55 -19.29 -4.79
N TYR A 30 -33.37 -19.75 -4.34
CA TYR A 30 -32.17 -18.96 -4.16
C TYR A 30 -31.59 -18.40 -5.47
N ILE A 31 -31.54 -19.22 -6.52
CA ILE A 31 -31.00 -18.79 -7.82
C ILE A 31 -31.88 -17.69 -8.44
N ARG A 32 -33.21 -17.80 -8.27
CA ARG A 32 -34.14 -16.79 -8.75
C ARG A 32 -34.02 -15.47 -7.98
N LEU A 33 -33.90 -15.55 -6.66
CA LEU A 33 -33.72 -14.41 -5.78
C LEU A 33 -32.32 -13.81 -5.92
N LYS A 34 -31.28 -14.63 -6.15
CA LYS A 34 -29.94 -14.16 -6.45
C LYS A 34 -29.89 -13.30 -7.72
N LYS A 35 -30.58 -13.73 -8.80
CA LYS A 35 -30.69 -12.93 -10.03
C LYS A 35 -31.45 -11.61 -9.83
N ILE A 36 -32.49 -11.63 -8.99
CA ILE A 36 -33.23 -10.40 -8.64
C ILE A 36 -32.32 -9.49 -7.81
N HIS A 37 -31.64 -10.05 -6.82
CA HIS A 37 -30.70 -9.31 -5.98
C HIS A 37 -29.51 -8.72 -6.76
N GLU A 38 -28.92 -9.49 -7.68
CA GLU A 38 -27.87 -8.98 -8.56
C GLU A 38 -28.37 -7.81 -9.45
N LYS A 39 -29.64 -7.89 -9.88
CA LYS A 39 -30.29 -6.80 -10.62
C LYS A 39 -30.55 -5.58 -9.74
N ASP A 40 -31.00 -5.81 -8.51
CA ASP A 40 -31.27 -4.76 -7.55
C ASP A 40 -29.96 -4.11 -7.07
N CYS A 41 -28.92 -4.90 -6.74
CA CYS A 41 -27.59 -4.40 -6.44
C CYS A 41 -27.06 -3.50 -7.56
N LYS A 42 -27.15 -3.95 -8.81
CA LYS A 42 -26.73 -3.17 -9.97
C LYS A 42 -27.55 -1.87 -10.13
N SER A 43 -28.85 -1.93 -9.79
CA SER A 43 -29.72 -0.75 -9.77
C SER A 43 -29.32 0.23 -8.66
N TYR A 44 -29.00 -0.30 -7.46
CA TYR A 44 -28.52 0.52 -6.34
C TYR A 44 -27.13 1.10 -6.61
N GLU A 45 -26.22 0.31 -7.18
CA GLU A 45 -24.89 0.79 -7.61
C GLU A 45 -25.00 1.96 -8.60
N ASN A 46 -25.84 1.80 -9.63
CA ASN A 46 -26.10 2.89 -10.59
C ASN A 46 -26.73 4.13 -9.92
N ARG A 47 -27.57 3.91 -8.90
CA ARG A 47 -28.20 4.99 -8.15
C ARG A 47 -27.19 5.68 -7.23
N ILE A 48 -26.26 4.91 -6.62
CA ILE A 48 -25.15 5.47 -5.81
C ILE A 48 -24.24 6.33 -6.69
N VAL A 49 -23.82 5.83 -7.85
CA VAL A 49 -23.01 6.59 -8.81
C VAL A 49 -23.73 7.90 -9.18
N LYS A 50 -25.02 7.80 -9.52
CA LYS A 50 -25.82 8.99 -9.86
C LYS A 50 -25.90 10.00 -8.68
N LEU A 51 -26.09 9.49 -7.47
CA LEU A 51 -26.11 10.34 -6.28
C LEU A 51 -24.74 10.95 -5.96
N MET A 52 -23.64 10.24 -6.24
CA MET A 52 -22.29 10.80 -6.12
C MET A 52 -22.03 11.89 -7.15
N ASP A 53 -22.50 11.71 -8.38
CA ASP A 53 -22.42 12.73 -9.43
C ASP A 53 -23.28 13.96 -9.06
N GLU A 54 -24.51 13.71 -8.56
CA GLU A 54 -25.40 14.77 -8.06
C GLU A 54 -24.78 15.50 -6.86
N LEU A 55 -24.13 14.77 -5.93
CA LEU A 55 -23.40 15.35 -4.81
C LEU A 55 -22.19 16.17 -5.28
N SER A 56 -21.45 15.64 -6.26
CA SER A 56 -20.31 16.36 -6.86
C SER A 56 -20.77 17.63 -7.59
N ALA A 57 -21.89 17.52 -8.32
CA ALA A 57 -22.50 18.67 -8.97
C ALA A 57 -22.99 19.71 -7.94
N ALA A 58 -23.68 19.27 -6.89
CA ALA A 58 -24.13 20.12 -5.79
C ALA A 58 -22.95 20.76 -5.03
N HIS A 59 -21.83 20.01 -4.88
CA HIS A 59 -20.63 20.58 -4.27
C HIS A 59 -20.00 21.66 -5.16
N LYS A 60 -19.93 21.43 -6.47
CA LYS A 60 -19.48 22.44 -7.45
C LYS A 60 -20.41 23.67 -7.44
N GLU A 61 -21.69 23.42 -7.38
CA GLU A 61 -22.70 24.49 -7.29
C GLU A 61 -22.56 25.27 -5.97
N THR A 62 -22.33 24.56 -4.86
CA THR A 62 -22.05 25.20 -3.56
C THR A 62 -20.78 26.07 -3.63
N ILE A 63 -19.73 25.59 -4.29
CA ILE A 63 -18.52 26.41 -4.51
C ILE A 63 -18.82 27.59 -5.40
N HIS A 64 -19.61 27.39 -6.46
CA HIS A 64 -20.00 28.47 -7.38
C HIS A 64 -20.84 29.52 -6.67
N VAL A 65 -21.87 29.09 -5.90
CA VAL A 65 -22.70 29.94 -5.09
C VAL A 65 -21.87 30.68 -4.04
N ARG A 66 -20.95 29.99 -3.37
CA ARG A 66 -20.03 30.62 -2.42
C ARG A 66 -19.18 31.70 -3.09
N ASN A 67 -18.61 31.41 -4.24
CA ASN A 67 -17.79 32.37 -4.99
C ASN A 67 -18.63 33.53 -5.49
N TYR A 68 -19.86 33.26 -5.93
CA TYR A 68 -20.81 34.30 -6.30
C TYR A 68 -21.12 35.25 -5.12
N TRP A 69 -21.38 34.65 -3.93
CA TRP A 69 -21.67 35.50 -2.73
C TRP A 69 -20.44 36.29 -2.26
N PHE A 70 -19.24 35.74 -2.43
CA PHE A 70 -18.03 36.53 -2.17
C PHE A 70 -17.91 37.71 -3.13
N GLN A 71 -18.23 37.51 -4.39
CA GLN A 71 -18.24 38.58 -5.39
C GLN A 71 -19.31 39.62 -5.11
N VAL A 72 -20.51 39.17 -4.73
CA VAL A 72 -21.61 40.06 -4.30
C VAL A 72 -21.21 40.88 -3.06
N LEU A 73 -20.49 40.26 -2.11
CA LEU A 73 -19.98 40.99 -0.93
C LEU A 73 -18.91 42.02 -1.32
N GLU A 74 -18.01 41.71 -2.25
CA GLU A 74 -17.04 42.69 -2.79
C GLU A 74 -17.76 43.84 -3.52
N ASP A 75 -18.75 43.50 -4.36
CA ASP A 75 -19.55 44.51 -5.06
C ASP A 75 -20.38 45.38 -4.09
N MET A 76 -20.99 44.77 -3.04
CA MET A 76 -21.69 45.54 -1.99
C MET A 76 -20.73 46.42 -1.19
N LEU A 77 -19.51 45.96 -0.90
CA LEU A 77 -18.51 46.81 -0.25
C LEU A 77 -18.13 48.00 -1.13
N LYS A 78 -18.00 47.77 -2.45
CA LYS A 78 -17.74 48.81 -3.43
C LYS A 78 -18.90 49.78 -3.55
N GLU A 79 -20.15 49.30 -3.55
CA GLU A 79 -21.35 50.19 -3.53
C GLU A 79 -21.45 51.01 -2.23
N MET A 80 -21.09 50.40 -1.07
CA MET A 80 -21.00 51.13 0.19
C MET A 80 -19.92 52.21 0.16
N GLU A 81 -18.71 51.88 -0.42
CA GLU A 81 -17.66 52.88 -0.62
C GLU A 81 -18.12 54.02 -1.55
N ASP A 82 -18.87 53.70 -2.60
CA ASP A 82 -19.39 54.72 -3.52
C ASP A 82 -20.55 55.52 -2.92
N MET A 83 -21.39 54.91 -2.05
CA MET A 83 -22.34 55.66 -1.24
C MET A 83 -21.67 56.57 -0.22
N GLN A 84 -20.59 56.07 0.42
CA GLN A 84 -19.82 56.88 1.36
C GLN A 84 -19.14 58.07 0.66
N LYS A 85 -18.62 57.87 -0.57
CA LYS A 85 -18.08 58.96 -1.41
C LYS A 85 -19.16 59.99 -1.81
N ARG A 86 -20.41 59.54 -2.08
CA ARG A 86 -21.53 60.44 -2.38
C ARG A 86 -21.94 61.26 -1.16
N ALA A 87 -22.06 60.59 0.02
CA ALA A 87 -22.34 61.27 1.27
C ALA A 87 -21.27 62.29 1.65
N ASP A 88 -19.98 61.95 1.39
CA ASP A 88 -18.85 62.83 1.58
C ASP A 88 -18.90 64.05 0.61
N GLN A 89 -19.48 63.83 -0.58
CA GLN A 89 -19.65 64.90 -1.57
C GLN A 89 -20.79 65.82 -1.22
N GLU A 90 -21.95 65.32 -0.73
CA GLU A 90 -23.06 66.06 -0.22
C GLU A 90 -22.69 66.85 1.05
N LEU A 91 -21.90 66.27 1.94
CA LEU A 91 -21.35 66.98 3.10
C LEU A 91 -20.40 68.12 2.70
N ARG A 92 -19.58 67.93 1.64
CA ARG A 92 -18.73 69.01 1.09
C ARG A 92 -19.56 70.19 0.56
N ASP A 93 -20.67 69.91 -0.08
CA ASP A 93 -21.55 70.95 -0.60
C ASP A 93 -22.29 71.76 0.53
N MET A 94 -22.49 71.14 1.70
CA MET A 94 -23.02 71.79 2.89
C MET A 94 -21.95 72.56 3.72
N GLU A 95 -20.70 72.14 3.59
CA GLU A 95 -19.61 72.68 4.42
C GLU A 95 -18.67 73.68 3.67
N ALA A 96 -19.20 74.41 2.71
CA ALA A 96 -18.42 75.46 1.99
C ALA A 96 -17.78 76.52 2.93
N ARG A 97 -17.99 76.43 4.24
CA ARG A 97 -17.37 77.31 5.26
C ARG A 97 -16.17 76.66 5.97
N ALA A 98 -15.86 75.40 5.73
CA ALA A 98 -14.80 74.73 6.44
C ALA A 98 -13.61 74.34 5.54
N LEU A 99 -13.27 75.13 4.51
CA LEU A 99 -12.28 74.85 3.50
C LEU A 99 -10.86 74.39 4.08
N ARG A 100 -10.51 74.94 5.25
CA ARG A 100 -9.26 74.59 5.92
C ARG A 100 -9.32 73.25 6.66
N ALA A 101 -10.49 72.92 7.24
CA ALA A 101 -10.70 71.62 7.90
C ALA A 101 -10.85 70.50 6.86
N GLU A 102 -11.39 70.76 5.68
CA GLU A 102 -11.46 69.86 4.54
C GLU A 102 -10.09 69.42 4.03
N SER A 103 -9.16 70.35 3.85
CA SER A 103 -7.79 70.01 3.38
C SER A 103 -7.06 69.08 4.37
N GLN A 104 -7.21 69.33 5.68
CA GLN A 104 -6.60 68.46 6.70
C GLN A 104 -7.30 67.12 6.78
N ARG A 105 -8.65 67.10 6.61
CA ARG A 105 -9.44 65.85 6.59
C ARG A 105 -9.11 65.01 5.36
N ASP A 106 -8.98 65.64 4.19
CA ASP A 106 -8.68 64.94 2.94
C ASP A 106 -7.26 64.37 2.95
N GLN A 107 -6.28 65.13 3.50
CA GLN A 107 -4.93 64.62 3.72
C GLN A 107 -4.93 63.42 4.70
N ALA A 108 -5.75 63.49 5.76
CA ALA A 108 -5.86 62.35 6.71
C ALA A 108 -6.58 61.16 6.07
N LEU A 109 -7.61 61.39 5.22
CA LEU A 109 -8.32 60.34 4.49
C LEU A 109 -7.42 59.65 3.46
N ASP A 110 -6.61 60.43 2.75
CA ASP A 110 -5.63 59.84 1.80
C ASP A 110 -4.56 59.01 2.50
N LYS A 111 -4.13 59.51 3.68
CA LYS A 111 -3.20 58.74 4.51
C LYS A 111 -3.83 57.44 5.07
N ILE A 112 -5.14 57.52 5.39
CA ILE A 112 -5.90 56.33 5.80
C ILE A 112 -6.11 55.37 4.63
N LYS A 113 -6.34 55.85 3.41
CA LYS A 113 -6.40 55.00 2.21
C LYS A 113 -5.07 54.34 1.92
N GLU A 114 -3.99 55.12 1.98
CA GLU A 114 -2.65 54.61 1.80
C GLU A 114 -2.29 53.55 2.83
N LEU A 115 -2.63 53.77 4.10
CA LEU A 115 -2.48 52.79 5.18
C LEU A 115 -3.38 51.57 5.01
N ARG A 116 -4.60 51.73 4.47
CA ARG A 116 -5.48 50.60 4.15
C ARG A 116 -4.96 49.73 3.02
N ILE A 117 -4.44 50.37 1.97
CA ILE A 117 -3.77 49.65 0.87
C ILE A 117 -2.55 48.89 1.39
N GLN A 118 -1.72 49.60 2.18
CA GLN A 118 -0.54 48.95 2.80
C GLN A 118 -0.94 47.79 3.75
N PHE A 119 -2.02 47.99 4.52
CA PHE A 119 -2.54 46.95 5.41
C PHE A 119 -3.08 45.75 4.62
N TYR A 120 -3.80 45.98 3.54
CA TYR A 120 -4.29 44.93 2.65
C TYR A 120 -3.11 44.17 2.00
N GLU A 121 -2.10 44.89 1.49
CA GLU A 121 -0.92 44.30 0.93
C GLU A 121 -0.14 43.48 1.95
N ILE A 122 -0.03 43.98 3.19
CA ILE A 122 0.61 43.25 4.28
C ILE A 122 -0.20 42.03 4.66
N ALA A 123 -1.52 42.12 4.74
CA ALA A 123 -2.42 41.00 5.04
C ALA A 123 -2.31 39.88 3.99
N VAL A 124 -2.31 40.25 2.70
CA VAL A 124 -2.12 39.29 1.61
C VAL A 124 -0.72 38.67 1.64
N LYS A 125 0.32 39.44 1.95
CA LYS A 125 1.68 38.92 2.11
C LYS A 125 1.76 37.98 3.30
N LEU A 126 1.14 38.33 4.43
CA LEU A 126 1.08 37.50 5.63
C LEU A 126 0.38 36.18 5.36
N GLU A 127 -0.77 36.20 4.69
CA GLU A 127 -1.52 35.00 4.32
C GLU A 127 -0.70 34.08 3.41
N LYS A 128 -0.03 34.64 2.38
CA LYS A 128 0.87 33.87 1.52
C LYS A 128 2.07 33.28 2.29
N GLU A 129 2.64 34.04 3.21
CA GLU A 129 3.76 33.52 4.02
C GLU A 129 3.27 32.48 5.06
N GLN A 130 2.06 32.61 5.60
CA GLN A 130 1.45 31.62 6.45
C GLN A 130 1.18 30.32 5.67
N GLU A 131 0.61 30.42 4.46
CA GLU A 131 0.39 29.27 3.58
C GLU A 131 1.71 28.59 3.20
N LYS A 132 2.75 29.39 2.89
CA LYS A 132 4.10 28.89 2.63
C LYS A 132 4.71 28.18 3.84
N ASN A 133 4.56 28.76 5.02
CA ASN A 133 5.01 28.16 6.27
C ASN A 133 4.28 26.84 6.57
N LEU A 134 2.96 26.76 6.33
CA LEU A 134 2.20 25.52 6.45
C LEU A 134 2.71 24.45 5.47
N LYS A 135 2.93 24.81 4.20
CA LYS A 135 3.50 23.91 3.18
C LYS A 135 4.91 23.44 3.55
N LEU A 136 5.76 24.35 4.04
CA LEU A 136 7.12 24.01 4.46
C LEU A 136 7.11 23.11 5.72
N ARG A 137 6.27 23.41 6.70
CA ARG A 137 6.07 22.54 7.88
C ARG A 137 5.58 21.16 7.48
N ALA A 138 4.58 21.08 6.59
CA ALA A 138 4.10 19.82 6.04
C ALA A 138 5.21 19.04 5.32
N GLN A 139 6.08 19.72 4.55
CA GLN A 139 7.23 19.09 3.90
C GLN A 139 8.29 18.59 4.90
N ILE A 140 8.59 19.37 5.94
CA ILE A 140 9.56 18.99 6.99
C ILE A 140 9.02 17.79 7.82
N ASN A 141 7.72 17.77 8.07
CA ASN A 141 7.06 16.73 8.86
C ASN A 141 6.77 15.47 8.04
N ARG A 142 6.90 15.52 6.70
CA ARG A 142 6.67 14.34 5.86
C ARG A 142 7.69 13.25 6.14
N ASP A 143 7.18 12.11 6.52
CA ASP A 143 7.94 10.88 6.67
C ASP A 143 7.19 9.69 6.05
N HIS A 144 7.74 8.48 6.18
CA HIS A 144 7.14 7.27 5.62
C HIS A 144 5.85 6.84 6.34
N GLU A 145 5.55 7.43 7.49
CA GLU A 145 4.37 7.09 8.28
C GLU A 145 3.17 7.99 7.94
N ASN A 146 3.44 9.21 7.45
CA ASN A 146 2.41 10.19 7.13
C ASN A 146 2.36 10.57 5.65
N SER A 147 3.18 9.95 4.82
CA SER A 147 3.21 10.20 3.37
C SER A 147 3.57 8.94 2.59
N SER A 148 3.47 9.01 1.27
CA SER A 148 3.91 7.95 0.36
C SER A 148 5.44 7.93 0.11
N ILE A 149 6.23 8.65 0.91
CA ILE A 149 7.69 8.68 0.76
C ILE A 149 8.26 7.37 1.32
N PRO A 150 9.04 6.61 0.52
CA PRO A 150 9.68 5.40 1.01
C PRO A 150 10.63 5.69 2.16
N SER A 151 10.66 4.83 3.17
CA SER A 151 11.57 4.94 4.33
C SER A 151 13.06 5.04 3.94
N SER A 152 13.43 4.52 2.76
CA SER A 152 14.78 4.60 2.19
C SER A 152 15.21 6.02 1.77
N LYS A 153 14.26 6.94 1.57
CA LYS A 153 14.53 8.34 1.18
C LYS A 153 14.60 9.30 2.36
N MET A 154 14.41 8.85 3.57
CA MET A 154 14.44 9.70 4.75
C MET A 154 15.86 10.19 5.07
N ILE A 155 16.05 11.51 5.05
CA ILE A 155 17.32 12.18 5.40
C ILE A 155 17.57 12.10 6.92
N ARG A 156 16.51 12.10 7.73
CA ARG A 156 16.58 11.94 9.19
C ARG A 156 15.77 10.72 9.59
N ARG A 157 16.45 9.66 10.00
CA ARG A 157 15.79 8.53 10.66
C ARG A 157 15.32 8.99 12.04
N LYS A 158 14.07 9.41 12.17
CA LYS A 158 13.44 9.42 13.49
C LYS A 158 13.57 8.01 14.06
N LYS A 159 14.02 7.86 15.31
CA LYS A 159 13.89 6.59 16.02
C LYS A 159 12.42 6.23 15.91
N ILE A 160 12.12 5.06 15.33
CA ILE A 160 10.76 4.52 15.28
C ILE A 160 10.33 4.46 16.74
N ALA A 161 9.46 5.38 17.13
CA ALA A 161 8.82 5.30 18.44
C ALA A 161 8.04 3.98 18.39
N ASN A 162 8.33 3.09 19.33
CA ASN A 162 7.61 1.85 19.44
C ASN A 162 6.12 2.22 19.47
N SER A 163 5.34 1.77 18.47
CA SER A 163 3.90 2.06 18.38
C SER A 163 3.10 1.44 19.56
N ARG A 164 3.77 0.70 20.41
CA ARG A 164 3.20 0.19 21.65
C ARG A 164 3.21 1.30 22.68
N GLU A 165 2.05 1.78 23.05
CA GLU A 165 1.88 2.60 24.24
C GLU A 165 2.49 1.88 25.43
N LYS A 166 3.19 2.63 26.28
CA LYS A 166 3.74 2.10 27.52
C LYS A 166 2.56 1.77 28.43
N THR A 167 2.11 0.54 28.41
CA THR A 167 0.99 0.06 29.25
C THR A 167 1.35 -0.08 30.74
N GLY A 168 2.56 0.31 31.16
CA GLY A 168 3.04 0.10 32.52
C GLY A 168 3.31 -1.36 32.90
N ARG A 169 3.03 -2.30 32.00
CA ARG A 169 3.25 -3.74 32.22
C ARG A 169 4.72 -4.09 32.02
N ARG A 170 5.22 -5.06 32.78
CA ARG A 170 6.59 -5.54 32.62
C ARG A 170 6.82 -6.15 31.23
N PRO A 171 8.01 -5.96 30.62
CA PRO A 171 8.33 -6.63 29.36
C PRO A 171 8.25 -8.16 29.51
N GLY A 172 7.65 -8.83 28.53
CA GLY A 172 7.51 -10.28 28.50
C GLY A 172 6.08 -10.78 28.67
N ALA A 173 5.93 -12.08 28.86
CA ALA A 173 4.63 -12.73 29.07
C ALA A 173 4.00 -12.27 30.38
N GLN A 174 2.73 -11.84 30.31
CA GLN A 174 1.97 -11.43 31.48
C GLN A 174 1.47 -12.67 32.26
N PRO A 175 1.19 -12.54 33.59
CA PRO A 175 0.54 -13.61 34.34
C PRO A 175 -0.72 -14.09 33.64
N GLY A 176 -0.88 -15.42 33.47
CA GLY A 176 -2.00 -16.03 32.75
C GLY A 176 -1.78 -16.18 31.24
N HIS A 177 -0.65 -15.71 30.70
CA HIS A 177 -0.34 -15.98 29.27
C HIS A 177 -0.09 -17.47 29.05
N PRO A 178 -0.86 -18.13 28.16
CA PRO A 178 -0.60 -19.53 27.82
C PRO A 178 0.82 -19.63 27.23
N GLY A 179 1.65 -20.48 27.86
CA GLY A 179 3.03 -20.70 27.41
C GLY A 179 3.04 -21.23 25.97
N TYR A 180 3.85 -20.62 25.11
CA TYR A 180 4.07 -21.15 23.77
C TYR A 180 5.19 -22.19 23.82
N HIS A 181 4.85 -23.45 23.51
CA HIS A 181 5.80 -24.54 23.39
C HIS A 181 6.01 -24.92 21.93
N ARG A 182 7.28 -25.11 21.54
CA ARG A 182 7.59 -25.64 20.21
C ARG A 182 7.00 -27.04 20.07
N LYS A 183 6.24 -27.27 19.01
CA LYS A 183 5.70 -28.61 18.72
C LYS A 183 6.83 -29.56 18.33
N LYS A 184 6.84 -30.77 18.90
CA LYS A 184 7.76 -31.84 18.50
C LYS A 184 7.52 -32.23 17.07
N GLN A 185 8.61 -32.45 16.31
CA GLN A 185 8.58 -32.93 14.94
C GLN A 185 8.73 -34.44 14.90
N LYS A 186 8.32 -35.07 13.79
CA LYS A 186 8.56 -36.50 13.57
C LYS A 186 10.08 -36.70 13.40
N PRO A 187 10.71 -37.61 14.19
CA PRO A 187 12.15 -37.89 14.05
C PRO A 187 12.47 -38.40 12.64
N THR A 188 13.57 -37.92 12.06
CA THR A 188 14.09 -38.36 10.77
C THR A 188 15.30 -39.25 10.93
N ILE A 189 15.87 -39.34 12.15
CA ILE A 189 17.04 -40.18 12.51
C ILE A 189 16.60 -41.03 13.69
N PRO A 190 17.10 -42.29 13.80
CA PRO A 190 16.84 -43.16 14.93
C PRO A 190 17.14 -42.46 16.27
N PRO A 191 16.39 -42.74 17.33
CA PRO A 191 16.59 -42.12 18.63
C PRO A 191 17.95 -42.51 19.22
N VAL A 192 18.62 -41.53 19.79
CA VAL A 192 19.84 -41.77 20.56
C VAL A 192 19.46 -42.08 22.02
N LEU A 193 19.78 -43.26 22.48
CA LEU A 193 19.58 -43.65 23.86
C LEU A 193 20.79 -43.17 24.68
N LEU A 194 20.54 -42.31 25.68
CA LEU A 194 21.60 -41.89 26.58
C LEU A 194 21.88 -42.95 27.63
N PRO A 195 23.15 -43.18 27.99
CA PRO A 195 23.49 -44.07 29.09
C PRO A 195 22.97 -43.56 30.44
N PRO A 196 22.79 -44.42 31.42
CA PRO A 196 22.46 -43.99 32.78
C PRO A 196 23.54 -43.03 33.32
N PRO A 197 23.12 -42.00 34.14
CA PRO A 197 24.09 -41.18 34.85
C PRO A 197 24.99 -42.01 35.77
N GLU A 198 26.24 -41.56 36.03
CA GLU A 198 27.18 -42.22 36.92
C GLU A 198 26.60 -42.53 38.28
N ALA A 199 25.89 -41.59 38.87
CA ALA A 199 25.19 -41.78 40.16
C ALA A 199 24.23 -42.97 40.20
N VAL A 200 23.65 -43.39 39.06
CA VAL A 200 22.78 -44.55 38.93
C VAL A 200 23.57 -45.84 38.79
N LEU A 201 24.84 -45.73 38.33
CA LEU A 201 25.75 -46.87 38.20
C LEU A 201 26.46 -47.19 39.53
N GLU A 202 26.63 -46.16 40.37
CA GLU A 202 27.30 -46.30 41.70
C GLU A 202 26.32 -46.69 42.80
N ASP A 203 25.04 -46.39 42.67
CA ASP A 203 24.02 -46.65 43.70
C ASP A 203 22.92 -47.60 43.17
N THR A 204 22.88 -48.82 43.71
CA THR A 204 21.94 -49.90 43.35
C THR A 204 20.48 -49.64 43.76
N ASP A 205 20.23 -48.65 44.60
CA ASP A 205 18.88 -48.29 45.05
C ASP A 205 18.07 -47.54 43.98
N PHE A 206 18.75 -46.99 42.95
CA PHE A 206 18.05 -46.38 41.81
C PHE A 206 17.37 -47.43 40.95
N LYS A 207 16.05 -47.27 40.76
CA LYS A 207 15.23 -48.12 39.87
C LYS A 207 14.74 -47.37 38.67
N LYS A 208 14.88 -47.97 37.49
CA LYS A 208 14.35 -47.41 36.25
C LYS A 208 12.83 -47.27 36.30
N THR A 209 12.31 -46.05 36.09
CA THR A 209 10.86 -45.76 36.02
C THR A 209 10.32 -46.00 34.60
N SER A 210 9.00 -46.08 34.46
CA SER A 210 8.31 -46.13 33.16
C SER A 210 8.35 -44.79 32.37
N LYS A 211 8.79 -43.71 33.02
CA LYS A 211 8.80 -42.38 32.40
C LYS A 211 10.12 -42.15 31.64
N THR A 212 10.00 -41.74 30.39
CA THR A 212 11.14 -41.32 29.55
C THR A 212 10.99 -39.84 29.19
N ILE A 213 12.06 -39.08 29.42
CA ILE A 213 12.10 -37.66 28.99
C ILE A 213 12.68 -37.64 27.59
N VAL A 214 11.90 -37.14 26.63
CA VAL A 214 12.30 -36.99 25.22
C VAL A 214 12.53 -35.55 24.90
N LYS A 215 13.75 -35.21 24.48
CA LYS A 215 14.14 -33.89 23.93
C LYS A 215 14.57 -34.07 22.49
N GLN A 216 14.29 -33.07 21.64
CA GLN A 216 14.69 -33.11 20.25
C GLN A 216 15.71 -32.01 19.97
N LEU A 217 16.75 -32.33 19.26
CA LEU A 217 17.70 -31.42 18.65
C LEU A 217 17.41 -31.40 17.16
N VAL A 218 17.01 -30.26 16.62
CA VAL A 218 16.76 -30.09 15.18
C VAL A 218 17.96 -29.41 14.57
N SER A 219 18.54 -30.00 13.53
CA SER A 219 19.69 -29.43 12.81
C SER A 219 19.45 -29.45 11.31
N ILE A 220 20.12 -28.54 10.59
CA ILE A 220 20.16 -28.50 9.13
C ILE A 220 21.54 -28.95 8.68
N ARG A 221 21.58 -29.86 7.71
CA ARG A 221 22.80 -30.23 7.02
C ARG A 221 22.62 -29.92 5.54
N MET A 222 23.58 -29.21 4.96
CA MET A 222 23.65 -28.99 3.52
C MET A 222 24.82 -29.79 3.00
N MET A 223 24.58 -30.65 2.00
CA MET A 223 25.58 -31.45 1.33
C MET A 223 25.65 -31.04 -0.13
N LEU A 224 26.86 -31.04 -0.67
CA LEU A 224 27.10 -30.84 -2.09
C LEU A 224 27.34 -32.19 -2.72
N ASP A 225 26.42 -32.60 -3.59
CA ASP A 225 26.57 -33.84 -4.36
C ASP A 225 27.14 -33.50 -5.73
N VAL A 226 28.19 -34.23 -6.11
CA VAL A 226 28.83 -34.12 -7.42
C VAL A 226 28.72 -35.47 -8.11
N THR A 227 27.97 -35.49 -9.21
CA THR A 227 27.82 -36.70 -10.03
C THR A 227 28.61 -36.55 -11.32
N GLU A 228 29.44 -37.50 -11.63
CA GLU A 228 30.17 -37.59 -12.89
C GLU A 228 29.47 -38.56 -13.85
N TYR A 229 29.23 -38.09 -15.06
CA TYR A 229 28.70 -38.92 -16.15
C TYR A 229 29.83 -39.22 -17.10
N HIS A 230 30.15 -40.52 -17.28
CA HIS A 230 31.15 -40.97 -18.19
C HIS A 230 30.52 -41.59 -19.44
N ALA A 231 30.92 -41.13 -20.60
CA ALA A 231 30.47 -41.67 -21.90
C ALA A 231 31.69 -42.00 -22.76
N ASP A 232 31.88 -43.26 -23.07
CA ASP A 232 32.91 -43.69 -23.97
C ASP A 232 32.67 -43.17 -25.38
N VAL A 233 33.75 -42.78 -26.07
CA VAL A 233 33.68 -42.31 -27.45
C VAL A 233 34.08 -43.46 -28.37
N TYR A 234 33.15 -43.82 -29.25
CA TYR A 234 33.35 -44.84 -30.24
C TYR A 234 33.76 -44.20 -31.59
N TYR A 235 34.71 -44.81 -32.26
CA TYR A 235 35.21 -44.33 -33.53
C TYR A 235 34.96 -45.38 -34.66
N ASN A 236 34.37 -44.93 -35.76
CA ASN A 236 34.16 -45.72 -36.95
C ASN A 236 35.34 -45.51 -37.91
N ALA A 237 36.18 -46.54 -38.06
CA ALA A 237 37.37 -46.48 -38.92
C ALA A 237 37.06 -46.29 -40.42
N LYS A 238 35.83 -46.59 -40.89
CA LYS A 238 35.45 -46.45 -42.29
C LYS A 238 34.89 -45.05 -42.60
N THR A 239 34.09 -44.47 -41.71
CA THR A 239 33.45 -43.19 -41.93
C THR A 239 34.15 -42.00 -41.24
N GLY A 240 35.10 -42.28 -40.32
CA GLY A 240 35.73 -41.25 -39.51
C GLY A 240 34.81 -40.67 -38.39
N GLU A 241 33.59 -41.15 -38.26
CA GLU A 241 32.60 -40.69 -37.34
C GLU A 241 32.94 -41.06 -35.90
N ARG A 242 32.67 -40.14 -34.96
CA ARG A 242 32.81 -40.39 -33.53
C ARG A 242 31.46 -40.18 -32.86
N ILE A 243 31.01 -41.13 -32.09
CA ILE A 243 29.75 -41.09 -31.36
C ILE A 243 30.00 -41.46 -29.89
N HIS A 244 29.18 -40.93 -29.02
CA HIS A 244 29.14 -41.29 -27.59
C HIS A 244 27.68 -41.39 -27.15
N ALA A 245 27.45 -41.99 -25.99
CA ALA A 245 26.13 -42.04 -25.39
C ALA A 245 25.63 -40.63 -25.08
N ALA A 246 24.33 -40.41 -25.26
CA ALA A 246 23.71 -39.12 -24.93
C ALA A 246 23.79 -38.87 -23.41
N PHE A 247 24.18 -37.67 -23.03
CA PHE A 247 24.11 -37.24 -21.64
C PHE A 247 22.68 -36.91 -21.25
N PRO A 248 22.33 -37.02 -19.97
CA PRO A 248 21.03 -36.59 -19.48
C PRO A 248 20.73 -35.11 -19.78
N ASP A 249 19.42 -34.78 -19.83
CA ASP A 249 18.98 -33.39 -20.03
C ASP A 249 19.58 -32.45 -18.99
N GLY A 250 20.14 -31.35 -19.47
CA GLY A 250 20.80 -30.34 -18.61
C GLY A 250 22.29 -30.57 -18.38
N VAL A 251 22.86 -31.71 -18.83
CA VAL A 251 24.31 -32.00 -18.80
C VAL A 251 24.91 -31.68 -20.19
N VAL A 252 25.30 -30.41 -20.36
CA VAL A 252 25.75 -29.86 -21.66
C VAL A 252 27.22 -29.48 -21.63
N ASN A 253 27.73 -29.00 -20.49
CA ASN A 253 29.11 -28.55 -20.32
C ASN A 253 29.89 -29.51 -19.41
N GLU A 254 31.20 -29.31 -19.30
CA GLU A 254 32.04 -30.07 -18.38
C GLU A 254 31.57 -29.97 -16.92
N VAL A 255 31.07 -28.80 -16.52
CA VAL A 255 30.45 -28.57 -15.20
C VAL A 255 29.09 -27.95 -15.41
N ASN A 256 28.06 -28.60 -14.88
CA ASN A 256 26.69 -28.16 -14.93
C ASN A 256 26.14 -27.97 -13.51
N TYR A 257 25.28 -27.00 -13.31
CA TYR A 257 24.55 -26.80 -12.06
C TYR A 257 23.10 -27.23 -12.25
N ASP A 258 22.66 -28.13 -11.40
CA ASP A 258 21.32 -28.68 -11.48
C ASP A 258 20.23 -27.67 -11.05
N GLY A 259 18.97 -28.12 -11.11
CA GLY A 259 17.80 -27.33 -10.74
C GLY A 259 17.81 -26.88 -9.28
N SER A 260 18.43 -27.66 -8.37
CA SER A 260 18.43 -27.33 -6.93
C SER A 260 19.26 -26.05 -6.62
N ILE A 261 20.47 -25.98 -7.18
CA ILE A 261 21.35 -24.80 -7.04
C ILE A 261 20.71 -23.59 -7.71
N ARG A 262 20.13 -23.78 -8.89
CA ARG A 262 19.47 -22.72 -9.65
C ARG A 262 18.25 -22.18 -8.90
N ALA A 263 17.37 -23.04 -8.37
CA ALA A 263 16.22 -22.68 -7.58
C ALA A 263 16.62 -21.95 -6.27
N PHE A 264 17.62 -22.48 -5.57
CA PHE A 264 18.12 -21.88 -4.34
C PHE A 264 18.63 -20.44 -4.56
N LEU A 265 19.44 -20.23 -5.59
CA LEU A 265 19.94 -18.89 -5.94
C LEU A 265 18.82 -17.96 -6.38
N PHE A 266 17.85 -18.48 -7.14
CA PHE A 266 16.69 -17.69 -7.55
C PHE A 266 15.88 -17.22 -6.33
N LEU A 267 15.57 -18.12 -5.40
CA LEU A 267 14.85 -17.80 -4.16
C LEU A 267 15.61 -16.79 -3.31
N LEU A 268 16.93 -16.96 -3.13
CA LEU A 268 17.74 -15.98 -2.39
C LEU A 268 17.63 -14.57 -2.97
N ASN A 269 17.61 -14.44 -4.30
CA ASN A 269 17.57 -13.14 -4.96
C ASN A 269 16.16 -12.53 -4.99
N HIS A 270 15.13 -13.33 -5.24
CA HIS A 270 13.78 -12.82 -5.49
C HIS A 270 12.89 -12.84 -4.26
N ASP A 271 12.91 -13.92 -3.49
CA ASP A 271 12.09 -14.03 -2.29
C ASP A 271 12.80 -13.40 -1.06
N CYS A 272 14.07 -13.76 -0.86
CA CYS A 272 14.86 -13.21 0.26
C CYS A 272 15.46 -11.83 -0.02
N CYS A 273 15.24 -11.23 -1.19
CA CYS A 273 15.76 -9.91 -1.59
C CYS A 273 17.28 -9.76 -1.38
N THR A 274 18.04 -10.83 -1.53
CA THR A 274 19.48 -10.84 -1.32
C THR A 274 20.19 -10.44 -2.61
N SER A 275 21.18 -9.53 -2.54
CA SER A 275 21.93 -9.13 -3.73
C SER A 275 22.72 -10.30 -4.33
N ILE A 276 22.97 -10.24 -5.65
CA ILE A 276 23.75 -11.27 -6.38
C ILE A 276 25.09 -11.55 -5.70
N ASP A 277 25.82 -10.51 -5.28
CA ASP A 277 27.12 -10.69 -4.61
C ASP A 277 27.02 -11.39 -3.27
N LYS A 278 25.99 -11.05 -2.48
CA LYS A 278 25.74 -11.71 -1.19
C LYS A 278 25.30 -13.17 -1.38
N SER A 279 24.47 -13.46 -2.38
CA SER A 279 24.05 -14.83 -2.70
C SER A 279 25.23 -15.70 -3.11
N ARG A 280 26.12 -15.17 -3.96
CA ARG A 280 27.37 -15.86 -4.33
C ARG A 280 28.25 -16.15 -3.13
N LYS A 281 28.51 -15.10 -2.33
CA LYS A 281 29.33 -15.23 -1.12
C LYS A 281 28.73 -16.24 -0.17
N PHE A 282 27.43 -16.15 0.10
CA PHE A 282 26.74 -17.09 0.99
C PHE A 282 26.88 -18.53 0.54
N LEU A 283 26.66 -18.80 -0.76
CA LEU A 283 26.78 -20.17 -1.28
C LEU A 283 28.22 -20.66 -1.28
N SER A 284 29.19 -19.80 -1.60
CA SER A 284 30.61 -20.12 -1.52
C SER A 284 31.03 -20.42 -0.08
N ASP A 285 30.67 -19.57 0.88
CA ASP A 285 31.01 -19.79 2.30
C ASP A 285 30.37 -21.10 2.82
N LEU A 286 29.10 -21.34 2.45
CA LEU A 286 28.36 -22.52 2.86
C LEU A 286 28.96 -23.84 2.33
N THR A 287 29.57 -23.80 1.14
CA THR A 287 30.20 -24.96 0.49
C THR A 287 31.73 -25.03 0.68
N GLY A 288 32.28 -24.20 1.57
CA GLY A 288 33.71 -24.13 1.81
C GLY A 288 34.52 -23.73 0.56
N GLY A 289 33.96 -22.84 -0.26
CA GLY A 289 34.60 -22.35 -1.49
C GLY A 289 34.46 -23.27 -2.70
N LYS A 290 33.79 -24.40 -2.57
CA LYS A 290 33.66 -25.39 -3.67
C LYS A 290 32.79 -24.92 -4.81
N LEU A 291 31.78 -24.07 -4.54
CA LEU A 291 30.92 -23.48 -5.56
C LEU A 291 31.30 -22.02 -5.81
N ASN A 292 31.81 -21.76 -7.00
CA ASN A 292 32.12 -20.39 -7.47
C ASN A 292 31.24 -20.04 -8.67
N ILE A 293 30.05 -19.54 -8.40
CA ILE A 293 29.04 -19.24 -9.42
C ILE A 293 29.24 -17.83 -9.97
N SER A 294 29.11 -17.67 -11.29
CA SER A 294 29.25 -16.38 -11.94
C SER A 294 28.03 -15.47 -11.67
N LYS A 295 28.24 -14.16 -11.62
CA LYS A 295 27.14 -13.16 -11.54
C LYS A 295 26.22 -13.25 -12.75
N GLY A 296 26.78 -13.55 -13.93
CA GLY A 296 26.03 -13.70 -15.18
C GLY A 296 25.00 -14.81 -15.08
N MET A 297 25.39 -15.97 -14.55
CA MET A 297 24.45 -17.09 -14.34
C MET A 297 23.29 -16.69 -13.44
N ILE A 298 23.56 -16.07 -12.30
CA ILE A 298 22.50 -15.67 -11.37
C ILE A 298 21.56 -14.64 -12.03
N SER A 299 22.11 -13.66 -12.75
CA SER A 299 21.30 -12.67 -13.48
C SER A 299 20.45 -13.32 -14.58
N GLN A 300 20.95 -14.41 -15.20
CA GLN A 300 20.23 -15.13 -16.23
C GLN A 300 19.02 -15.91 -15.68
N LEU A 301 19.08 -16.40 -14.45
CA LEU A 301 17.98 -17.14 -13.81
C LEU A 301 16.67 -16.35 -13.83
N SER A 302 16.72 -15.02 -13.62
CA SER A 302 15.53 -14.16 -13.68
C SER A 302 14.89 -14.15 -15.07
N ARG A 303 15.70 -14.10 -16.12
CA ARG A 303 15.21 -14.12 -17.51
C ARG A 303 14.61 -15.47 -17.87
N GLU A 304 15.28 -16.55 -17.48
CA GLU A 304 14.79 -17.91 -17.72
C GLU A 304 13.48 -18.16 -16.98
N PHE A 305 13.36 -17.69 -15.74
CA PHE A 305 12.14 -17.79 -14.98
C PHE A 305 11.01 -16.99 -15.64
N ALA A 306 11.30 -15.76 -16.08
CA ALA A 306 10.31 -14.93 -16.77
C ALA A 306 9.78 -15.59 -18.05
N LEU A 307 10.65 -16.30 -18.81
CA LEU A 307 10.25 -17.05 -19.99
C LEU A 307 9.41 -18.29 -19.63
N LYS A 308 9.86 -19.05 -18.62
CA LYS A 308 9.15 -20.27 -18.18
C LYS A 308 7.77 -19.98 -17.61
N THR A 309 7.59 -18.84 -16.96
CA THR A 309 6.33 -18.42 -16.33
C THR A 309 5.47 -17.52 -17.22
N GLU A 310 5.79 -17.37 -18.50
CA GLU A 310 5.06 -16.49 -19.40
C GLU A 310 3.58 -16.88 -19.54
N ALA A 311 3.30 -18.19 -19.68
CA ALA A 311 1.94 -18.69 -19.77
C ALA A 311 1.14 -18.44 -18.47
N GLU A 312 1.76 -18.68 -17.32
CA GLU A 312 1.16 -18.42 -16.00
C GLU A 312 0.91 -16.93 -15.78
N ARG A 313 1.85 -16.07 -16.21
CA ARG A 313 1.67 -14.62 -16.15
C ARG A 313 0.52 -14.13 -17.02
N ARG A 314 0.37 -14.69 -18.22
CA ARG A 314 -0.79 -14.37 -19.08
C ARG A 314 -2.10 -14.86 -18.47
N SER A 315 -2.11 -16.05 -17.87
CA SER A 315 -3.27 -16.55 -17.14
C SER A 315 -3.60 -15.64 -15.94
N ALA A 316 -2.60 -15.29 -15.13
CA ALA A 316 -2.78 -14.37 -14.02
C ALA A 316 -3.31 -12.99 -14.47
N TYR A 317 -2.82 -12.48 -15.60
CA TYR A 317 -3.33 -11.24 -16.19
C TYR A 317 -4.82 -11.36 -16.54
N ALA A 318 -5.20 -12.40 -17.22
CA ALA A 318 -6.60 -12.65 -17.61
C ALA A 318 -7.51 -12.83 -16.37
N ASP A 319 -7.04 -13.57 -15.37
CA ASP A 319 -7.77 -13.77 -14.12
C ASP A 319 -7.97 -12.46 -13.34
N MET A 320 -6.94 -11.58 -13.33
CA MET A 320 -7.02 -10.27 -12.69
C MET A 320 -8.07 -9.38 -13.34
N LEU A 321 -8.22 -9.42 -14.67
CA LEU A 321 -9.27 -8.68 -15.39
C LEU A 321 -10.67 -9.14 -14.96
N LEU A 322 -10.82 -10.39 -14.57
CA LEU A 322 -12.09 -10.97 -14.11
C LEU A 322 -12.34 -10.73 -12.60
N SER A 323 -11.34 -10.35 -11.84
CA SER A 323 -11.48 -10.08 -10.41
C SER A 323 -12.46 -8.93 -10.16
N PRO A 324 -13.38 -9.03 -9.19
CA PRO A 324 -14.30 -7.95 -8.87
C PRO A 324 -13.59 -6.71 -8.32
N VAL A 325 -12.45 -6.90 -7.68
CA VAL A 325 -11.63 -5.82 -7.09
C VAL A 325 -10.17 -6.03 -7.44
N MET A 326 -9.49 -4.99 -7.86
CA MET A 326 -8.06 -4.99 -8.08
C MET A 326 -7.40 -3.80 -7.36
N HIS A 327 -6.27 -4.07 -6.75
CA HIS A 327 -5.42 -3.05 -6.14
C HIS A 327 -4.32 -2.66 -7.10
N THR A 328 -4.04 -1.38 -7.23
CA THR A 328 -2.88 -0.88 -7.95
C THR A 328 -2.13 0.18 -7.16
N ASP A 329 -0.82 0.19 -7.30
CA ASP A 329 0.06 1.18 -6.68
C ASP A 329 1.30 1.37 -7.57
N CYS A 330 1.99 2.49 -7.39
CA CYS A 330 3.20 2.82 -8.12
C CYS A 330 4.29 3.28 -7.19
N THR A 331 5.38 2.53 -7.13
CA THR A 331 6.57 2.91 -6.32
C THR A 331 7.76 3.24 -7.20
N ASN A 332 8.66 4.07 -6.66
CA ASN A 332 9.91 4.41 -7.34
C ASN A 332 10.94 3.29 -7.16
N GLY A 333 11.61 2.93 -8.24
CA GLY A 333 12.76 2.04 -8.25
C GLY A 333 13.98 2.69 -8.91
N ARG A 334 15.12 2.00 -8.86
CA ARG A 334 16.33 2.41 -9.58
C ARG A 334 16.88 1.24 -10.39
N VAL A 335 17.13 1.49 -11.67
CA VAL A 335 17.79 0.54 -12.57
C VAL A 335 18.99 1.23 -13.18
N ASN A 336 20.19 0.70 -12.96
CA ASN A 336 21.46 1.28 -13.43
C ASN A 336 21.63 2.77 -13.05
N GLY A 337 21.27 3.12 -11.81
CA GLY A 337 21.35 4.50 -11.30
C GLY A 337 20.25 5.45 -11.81
N ARG A 338 19.42 5.04 -12.77
CA ARG A 338 18.30 5.82 -13.29
C ARG A 338 17.01 5.49 -12.55
N ASN A 339 16.18 6.51 -12.33
CA ASN A 339 14.86 6.30 -11.74
C ASN A 339 13.96 5.53 -12.70
N CYS A 340 13.22 4.60 -12.18
CA CYS A 340 12.13 3.90 -12.85
C CYS A 340 10.91 3.83 -11.93
N GLN A 341 9.78 3.45 -12.48
CA GLN A 341 8.52 3.26 -11.78
C GLN A 341 8.18 1.79 -11.78
N ILE A 342 7.75 1.26 -10.65
CA ILE A 342 7.28 -0.11 -10.53
C ILE A 342 5.79 -0.03 -10.20
N TYR A 343 4.98 -0.42 -11.16
CA TYR A 343 3.54 -0.60 -10.97
C TYR A 343 3.29 -2.00 -10.45
N VAL A 344 2.40 -2.12 -9.49
CA VAL A 344 1.89 -3.39 -9.00
C VAL A 344 0.38 -3.45 -9.23
N CYS A 345 -0.08 -4.58 -9.73
CA CYS A 345 -1.49 -4.92 -9.78
C CYS A 345 -1.66 -6.17 -8.91
N ALA A 346 -2.62 -6.16 -8.00
CA ALA A 346 -2.84 -7.26 -7.07
C ALA A 346 -4.34 -7.49 -6.84
N THR A 347 -4.72 -8.73 -6.62
CA THR A 347 -6.10 -9.12 -6.34
C THR A 347 -6.24 -9.72 -4.94
N PRO A 348 -7.43 -9.69 -4.32
CA PRO A 348 -7.64 -10.20 -2.98
C PRO A 348 -7.33 -11.69 -2.80
N ASP A 349 -7.37 -12.48 -3.88
CA ASP A 349 -7.01 -13.90 -3.91
C ASP A 349 -5.49 -14.16 -3.90
N GLY A 350 -4.67 -13.10 -3.81
CA GLY A 350 -3.23 -13.20 -3.63
C GLY A 350 -2.41 -13.20 -4.91
N LYS A 351 -3.00 -12.98 -6.08
CA LYS A 351 -2.25 -12.79 -7.33
C LYS A 351 -1.65 -11.39 -7.35
N ALA A 352 -0.41 -11.28 -7.83
CA ALA A 352 0.27 -9.99 -8.01
C ALA A 352 1.14 -9.99 -9.27
N LEU A 353 1.04 -8.94 -10.06
CA LEU A 353 1.88 -8.68 -11.22
C LEU A 353 2.60 -7.33 -11.07
N TYR A 354 3.88 -7.31 -11.45
CA TYR A 354 4.75 -6.15 -11.37
C TYR A 354 5.20 -5.71 -12.75
N PHE A 355 5.14 -4.41 -13.00
CA PHE A 355 5.50 -3.80 -14.27
C PHE A 355 6.51 -2.67 -14.07
N ALA A 356 7.72 -2.85 -14.56
CA ALA A 356 8.73 -1.79 -14.56
C ALA A 356 8.52 -0.83 -15.74
N ARG A 357 8.49 0.47 -15.46
CA ARG A 357 8.25 1.54 -16.44
C ARG A 357 9.27 2.67 -16.27
N LYS A 358 9.53 3.39 -17.35
CA LYS A 358 10.44 4.55 -17.30
C LYS A 358 9.77 5.79 -16.72
N LYS A 359 8.48 5.96 -16.96
CA LYS A 359 7.70 7.13 -16.57
C LYS A 359 6.49 6.75 -15.71
N LYS A 360 5.99 7.71 -14.99
CA LYS A 360 4.72 7.67 -14.23
C LYS A 360 3.57 8.20 -15.10
N GLY A 361 2.35 8.05 -14.62
CA GLY A 361 1.15 8.52 -15.31
C GLY A 361 0.65 7.54 -16.37
N HIS A 362 -0.14 8.01 -17.31
CA HIS A 362 -0.77 7.17 -18.36
C HIS A 362 0.22 6.34 -19.16
N GLU A 363 1.39 6.89 -19.48
CA GLU A 363 2.46 6.15 -20.18
C GLU A 363 2.99 4.97 -19.32
N GLY A 364 2.96 5.11 -18.00
CA GLY A 364 3.37 4.04 -17.09
C GLY A 364 2.32 2.96 -16.89
N VAL A 365 1.05 3.32 -16.97
CA VAL A 365 -0.08 2.37 -16.85
C VAL A 365 -0.24 1.52 -18.13
N ARG A 366 0.21 2.02 -19.28
CA ARG A 366 0.11 1.31 -20.56
C ARG A 366 0.68 -0.11 -20.48
N ASP A 367 0.00 -1.07 -21.07
CA ASP A 367 0.33 -2.50 -21.08
C ASP A 367 0.43 -3.11 -19.65
N THR A 368 -0.26 -2.53 -18.68
CA THR A 368 -0.48 -3.14 -17.36
C THR A 368 -1.93 -3.60 -17.23
N VAL A 369 -2.22 -4.46 -16.25
CA VAL A 369 -3.60 -4.90 -16.01
C VAL A 369 -4.54 -3.73 -15.76
N THR A 370 -4.05 -2.65 -15.16
CA THR A 370 -4.84 -1.45 -14.84
C THR A 370 -5.40 -0.78 -16.09
N GLU A 371 -4.70 -0.84 -17.24
CA GLU A 371 -5.16 -0.23 -18.48
C GLU A 371 -6.48 -0.83 -18.98
N ASP A 372 -6.59 -2.16 -18.91
CA ASP A 372 -7.73 -2.91 -19.44
C ASP A 372 -8.80 -3.23 -18.38
N TYR A 373 -8.52 -2.91 -17.10
CA TYR A 373 -9.40 -3.27 -16.00
C TYR A 373 -10.64 -2.37 -15.94
N GLN A 374 -11.83 -2.99 -15.85
CA GLN A 374 -13.13 -2.32 -15.97
C GLN A 374 -14.05 -2.56 -14.77
N ARG A 375 -13.47 -2.74 -13.57
CA ARG A 375 -14.24 -2.98 -12.34
C ARG A 375 -13.72 -2.11 -11.19
N ILE A 376 -13.93 -2.49 -9.94
CA ILE A 376 -13.54 -1.70 -8.75
C ILE A 376 -12.02 -1.66 -8.63
N LEU A 377 -11.44 -0.46 -8.78
CA LEU A 377 -10.01 -0.22 -8.66
C LEU A 377 -9.69 0.44 -7.32
N VAL A 378 -8.87 -0.24 -6.51
CA VAL A 378 -8.35 0.30 -5.25
C VAL A 378 -6.95 0.89 -5.50
N HIS A 379 -6.76 2.17 -5.24
CA HIS A 379 -5.50 2.86 -5.54
C HIS A 379 -5.21 4.00 -4.55
N ASP A 380 -4.04 4.62 -4.64
CA ASP A 380 -3.70 5.86 -3.94
C ASP A 380 -4.43 7.05 -4.60
N HIS A 381 -4.26 8.24 -4.03
CA HIS A 381 -4.87 9.47 -4.55
C HIS A 381 -4.19 10.01 -5.83
N ASP A 382 -3.51 9.17 -6.62
CA ASP A 382 -2.94 9.59 -7.91
C ASP A 382 -4.05 9.75 -8.96
N ARG A 383 -4.12 10.97 -9.51
CA ARG A 383 -5.14 11.33 -10.50
C ARG A 383 -5.15 10.43 -11.73
N THR A 384 -4.03 9.81 -12.05
CA THR A 384 -3.91 8.90 -13.21
C THR A 384 -4.88 7.73 -13.08
N PHE A 385 -4.99 7.14 -11.90
CA PHE A 385 -5.78 5.93 -11.70
C PHE A 385 -7.29 6.14 -11.82
N TYR A 386 -7.78 7.37 -11.59
CA TYR A 386 -9.20 7.68 -11.77
C TYR A 386 -9.69 7.64 -13.23
N HIS A 387 -8.79 7.43 -14.19
CA HIS A 387 -9.13 7.25 -15.61
C HIS A 387 -9.30 5.77 -15.99
N TYR A 388 -9.07 4.84 -15.07
CA TYR A 388 -9.13 3.40 -15.29
C TYR A 388 -10.10 2.76 -14.31
N GLY A 389 -10.64 1.59 -14.65
CA GLY A 389 -11.71 1.00 -13.86
C GLY A 389 -13.05 1.69 -14.04
N THR A 390 -14.10 1.17 -13.44
CA THR A 390 -15.44 1.78 -13.44
C THR A 390 -15.80 2.42 -12.11
N ASP A 391 -15.31 1.83 -11.03
CA ASP A 391 -15.52 2.29 -9.66
C ASP A 391 -14.17 2.39 -8.94
N HIS A 392 -14.09 3.32 -8.01
CA HIS A 392 -12.84 3.64 -7.32
C HIS A 392 -12.98 3.57 -5.81
N GLN A 393 -11.97 2.99 -5.18
CA GLN A 393 -11.77 3.09 -3.74
C GLN A 393 -10.35 3.57 -3.46
N GLU A 394 -10.22 4.59 -2.64
CA GLU A 394 -8.90 4.98 -2.17
C GLU A 394 -8.35 3.98 -1.17
N CYS A 395 -7.08 3.67 -1.28
CA CYS A 395 -6.39 2.75 -0.40
C CYS A 395 -6.42 3.26 1.05
N LEU A 396 -7.05 2.51 1.95
CA LEU A 396 -7.19 2.90 3.36
C LEU A 396 -5.84 3.15 4.06
N ALA A 397 -4.78 2.45 3.64
CA ALA A 397 -3.43 2.70 4.18
C ALA A 397 -2.94 4.11 3.83
N HIS A 398 -3.24 4.62 2.62
CA HIS A 398 -2.93 5.97 2.21
C HIS A 398 -3.84 6.98 2.90
N VAL A 399 -5.13 6.71 2.97
CA VAL A 399 -6.09 7.57 3.70
C VAL A 399 -5.67 7.77 5.16
N LEU A 400 -5.28 6.69 5.85
CA LEU A 400 -4.77 6.78 7.23
C LEU A 400 -3.48 7.60 7.35
N ARG A 401 -2.59 7.56 6.34
CA ARG A 401 -1.39 8.41 6.30
C ARG A 401 -1.77 9.88 6.08
N TYR A 402 -2.71 10.18 5.18
CA TYR A 402 -3.19 11.54 4.94
C TYR A 402 -3.88 12.11 6.18
N LEU A 403 -4.69 11.31 6.88
CA LEU A 403 -5.28 11.72 8.15
C LEU A 403 -4.21 11.96 9.23
N LYS A 404 -3.16 11.15 9.27
CA LYS A 404 -2.02 11.37 10.17
C LYS A 404 -1.29 12.67 9.86
N ASP A 405 -1.01 12.94 8.59
CA ASP A 405 -0.41 14.20 8.13
C ASP A 405 -1.28 15.40 8.52
N SER A 406 -2.59 15.31 8.29
CA SER A 406 -3.55 16.35 8.70
C SER A 406 -3.58 16.58 10.21
N ILE A 407 -3.52 15.52 11.02
CA ILE A 407 -3.45 15.62 12.50
C ILE A 407 -2.17 16.33 12.95
N GLU A 408 -1.04 16.05 12.30
CA GLU A 408 0.26 16.64 12.63
C GLU A 408 0.37 18.12 12.21
N ASN A 409 -0.24 18.48 11.10
CA ASN A 409 -0.16 19.83 10.53
C ASN A 409 -1.34 20.75 10.94
N GLU A 410 -2.48 20.17 11.32
CA GLU A 410 -3.70 20.90 11.71
C GLU A 410 -4.22 20.36 13.07
N PRO A 411 -3.45 20.53 14.16
CA PRO A 411 -3.76 19.89 15.46
C PRO A 411 -5.09 20.36 16.09
N ASP A 412 -5.58 21.52 15.69
CA ASP A 412 -6.82 22.10 16.21
C ASP A 412 -8.09 21.46 15.62
N ARG A 413 -7.94 20.70 14.53
CA ARG A 413 -9.06 19.99 13.92
C ARG A 413 -9.31 18.68 14.65
N ARG A 414 -10.56 18.42 15.05
CA ARG A 414 -10.96 17.19 15.76
C ARG A 414 -11.37 16.08 14.79
N TRP A 415 -12.06 16.43 13.70
CA TRP A 415 -12.64 15.48 12.77
C TRP A 415 -11.62 14.48 12.18
N ASN A 416 -10.38 14.93 11.94
CA ASN A 416 -9.32 14.10 11.39
C ASN A 416 -8.89 12.98 12.34
N LYS A 417 -8.87 13.27 13.66
CA LYS A 417 -8.60 12.29 14.71
C LYS A 417 -9.75 11.28 14.83
N GLU A 418 -10.97 11.79 14.84
CA GLU A 418 -12.19 10.97 14.94
C GLU A 418 -12.33 10.04 13.73
N MET A 419 -12.16 10.56 12.52
CA MET A 419 -12.19 9.77 11.30
C MET A 419 -11.10 8.68 11.29
N ARG A 420 -9.88 9.04 11.71
CA ARG A 420 -8.78 8.07 11.80
C ARG A 420 -9.10 6.95 12.78
N SER A 421 -9.62 7.28 13.97
CA SER A 421 -10.06 6.28 14.97
C SER A 421 -11.15 5.38 14.40
N LEU A 422 -12.18 5.94 13.79
CA LEU A 422 -13.27 5.18 13.19
C LEU A 422 -12.76 4.16 12.15
N ILE A 423 -11.92 4.62 11.20
CA ILE A 423 -11.35 3.71 10.20
C ILE A 423 -10.52 2.60 10.85
N GLN A 424 -9.73 2.93 11.89
CA GLN A 424 -8.93 1.93 12.60
C GLN A 424 -9.79 0.92 13.36
N GLU A 425 -10.88 1.37 13.96
CA GLU A 425 -11.86 0.51 14.65
C GLU A 425 -12.55 -0.43 13.66
N MET A 426 -12.98 0.08 12.51
CA MET A 426 -13.57 -0.74 11.43
C MET A 426 -12.59 -1.81 10.94
N ILE A 427 -11.32 -1.44 10.70
CA ILE A 427 -10.28 -2.40 10.29
C ILE A 427 -10.05 -3.44 11.39
N HIS A 428 -9.98 -3.00 12.65
CA HIS A 428 -9.80 -3.91 13.78
C HIS A 428 -10.97 -4.90 13.91
N TYR A 429 -12.19 -4.38 13.85
CA TYR A 429 -13.40 -5.20 13.88
C TYR A 429 -13.39 -6.25 12.78
N ARG A 430 -13.14 -5.84 11.52
CA ARG A 430 -13.06 -6.77 10.38
C ARG A 430 -11.99 -7.85 10.57
N ASN A 431 -10.85 -7.49 11.15
CA ASN A 431 -9.76 -8.45 11.40
C ASN A 431 -10.07 -9.43 12.55
N CYS A 432 -11.00 -9.09 13.44
CA CYS A 432 -11.45 -9.96 14.52
C CYS A 432 -12.52 -10.95 14.08
N LEU A 433 -13.16 -10.73 12.93
CA LEU A 433 -14.15 -11.65 12.39
C LEU A 433 -13.49 -12.96 11.94
N PRO A 434 -14.18 -14.10 12.07
CA PRO A 434 -13.73 -15.37 11.52
C PRO A 434 -13.46 -15.26 10.02
N GLN A 435 -12.49 -16.02 9.53
CA GLN A 435 -12.16 -16.05 8.10
C GLN A 435 -13.39 -16.54 7.31
N GLY A 436 -13.86 -15.74 6.36
CA GLY A 436 -15.08 -16.03 5.59
C GLY A 436 -16.39 -15.56 6.23
N ALA A 437 -16.34 -14.87 7.38
CA ALA A 437 -17.53 -14.23 7.92
C ALA A 437 -18.09 -13.22 6.89
N PRO A 438 -19.41 -13.21 6.65
CA PRO A 438 -20.05 -12.20 5.82
C PRO A 438 -19.82 -10.80 6.44
N PRO A 439 -19.86 -9.74 5.65
CA PRO A 439 -19.96 -8.40 6.21
C PRO A 439 -21.23 -8.32 7.04
N ASP A 440 -21.12 -7.79 8.26
CA ASP A 440 -22.30 -7.51 9.08
C ASP A 440 -23.10 -6.37 8.45
N ASP A 441 -24.38 -6.35 8.74
CA ASP A 441 -25.35 -5.37 8.30
C ASP A 441 -25.10 -3.95 8.85
#